data_f25053d064da73688f848b71a1fa8f7a
#
_entry.id   f25053d064da73688f848b71a1fa8f7a
#
_cell.length_a   1.000
_cell.length_b   1.000
_cell.length_c   1.000
_cell.angle_alpha   90.00
_cell.angle_beta   90.00
_cell.angle_gamma   90.00
#
_symmetry.space_group_name_H-M   'P 1'
#
loop_
_entity.id
_entity.type
_entity.pdbx_description
1 polymer ?
#
loop_
_entity_poly.entity_id
_entity_poly.type
_entity_poly.pdbx_seq_one_letter_code
_entity_poly.pdbx_strand_id
1 'polypeptide(L)'
;MPRAYSSGVIDASADQVWSVVRDFGRVDRFLPPVAHSELIEGTDRQIGAVRRLTLAEGGATLDERLLDIDDRDRQLSYEFAGDNPFGARNYRATVRVSPISEPEGAFVEWWADFEADPAEVDTLVGIFADGVFGSGIRSLRETFAG
;
A
#
# COMPACT_ATOMS: atom_id res chain seq x y z
N MET A 1 -10.23 11.01 13.25
CA MET A 1 -9.95 10.74 11.82
C MET A 1 -10.08 9.25 11.56
N PRO A 2 -10.91 8.84 10.60
CA PRO A 2 -11.07 7.41 10.27
C PRO A 2 -9.76 6.75 9.90
N ARG A 3 -9.63 5.47 10.24
CA ARG A 3 -8.49 4.65 9.86
C ARG A 3 -8.96 3.33 9.24
N ALA A 4 -8.39 2.99 8.10
CA ALA A 4 -8.47 1.66 7.52
C ALA A 4 -7.18 0.92 7.85
N TYR A 5 -7.27 -0.32 8.31
CA TYR A 5 -6.11 -1.10 8.77
C TYR A 5 -6.25 -2.56 8.37
N SER A 6 -5.16 -3.15 7.92
CA SER A 6 -5.06 -4.59 7.71
C SER A 6 -3.67 -5.08 8.09
N SER A 7 -3.57 -6.32 8.53
CA SER A 7 -2.28 -6.94 8.86
C SER A 7 -2.30 -8.42 8.54
N GLY A 8 -1.11 -9.00 8.42
CA GLY A 8 -0.98 -10.42 8.19
C GLY A 8 0.45 -10.91 8.33
N VAL A 9 0.59 -12.21 8.46
CA VAL A 9 1.89 -12.88 8.59
C VAL A 9 2.25 -13.48 7.23
N ILE A 10 3.50 -13.27 6.82
CA ILE A 10 4.06 -13.81 5.59
C ILE A 10 5.18 -14.79 5.96
N ASP A 11 5.18 -15.96 5.34
CA ASP A 11 6.20 -17.00 5.55
C ASP A 11 7.44 -16.72 4.69
N ALA A 12 8.12 -15.64 5.01
CA ALA A 12 9.37 -15.21 4.40
C ALA A 12 10.04 -14.24 5.37
N SER A 13 11.32 -13.95 5.17
CA SER A 13 11.99 -12.96 6.00
C SER A 13 11.45 -11.55 5.75
N ALA A 14 11.55 -10.68 6.74
CA ALA A 14 11.15 -9.29 6.57
C ALA A 14 11.90 -8.61 5.42
N ASP A 15 13.19 -8.92 5.23
CA ASP A 15 13.98 -8.34 4.12
C ASP A 15 13.48 -8.81 2.76
N GLN A 16 13.11 -10.09 2.62
CA GLN A 16 12.53 -10.59 1.38
C GLN A 16 11.23 -9.89 1.02
N VAL A 17 10.33 -9.76 2.00
CA VAL A 17 9.03 -9.09 1.79
C VAL A 17 9.25 -7.61 1.50
N TRP A 18 10.13 -6.95 2.25
CA TRP A 18 10.44 -5.55 2.04
C TRP A 18 11.02 -5.27 0.66
N SER A 19 11.82 -6.18 0.12
CA SER A 19 12.41 -6.02 -1.22
C SER A 19 11.34 -5.86 -2.31
N VAL A 20 10.17 -6.44 -2.12
CA VAL A 20 9.03 -6.29 -3.03
C VAL A 20 8.24 -5.02 -2.71
N VAL A 21 7.93 -4.79 -1.44
CA VAL A 21 7.09 -3.66 -0.99
C VAL A 21 7.77 -2.32 -1.26
N ARG A 22 9.10 -2.24 -1.09
CA ARG A 22 9.85 -0.99 -1.24
C ARG A 22 9.92 -0.48 -2.68
N ASP A 23 9.60 -1.31 -3.66
CA ASP A 23 9.60 -0.92 -5.06
C ASP A 23 8.33 -0.13 -5.38
N PHE A 24 8.34 1.13 -4.97
CA PHE A 24 7.17 2.01 -4.98
C PHE A 24 6.51 2.13 -6.35
N GLY A 25 7.31 2.18 -7.42
CA GLY A 25 6.82 2.31 -8.79
C GLY A 25 6.17 1.04 -9.33
N ARG A 26 6.32 -0.09 -8.65
CA ARG A 26 5.85 -1.38 -9.14
C ARG A 26 4.93 -2.08 -8.13
N VAL A 27 4.07 -1.33 -7.50
CA VAL A 27 3.05 -1.88 -6.59
C VAL A 27 2.09 -2.85 -7.30
N ASP A 28 1.96 -2.75 -8.60
CA ASP A 28 1.16 -3.65 -9.43
C ASP A 28 1.61 -5.11 -9.34
N ARG A 29 2.87 -5.36 -8.93
CA ARG A 29 3.38 -6.72 -8.78
C ARG A 29 2.68 -7.52 -7.70
N PHE A 30 2.13 -6.86 -6.68
CA PHE A 30 1.53 -7.57 -5.56
C PHE A 30 0.18 -7.00 -5.11
N LEU A 31 -0.35 -6.01 -5.81
CA LEU A 31 -1.63 -5.38 -5.44
C LEU A 31 -2.68 -5.64 -6.51
N PRO A 32 -3.50 -6.70 -6.35
CA PRO A 32 -4.44 -7.14 -7.40
C PRO A 32 -5.39 -6.07 -7.95
N PRO A 33 -5.91 -5.11 -7.13
CA PRO A 33 -6.75 -4.07 -7.68
C PRO A 33 -6.07 -3.12 -8.67
N VAL A 34 -4.73 -3.15 -8.74
CA VAL A 34 -3.95 -2.31 -9.65
C VAL A 34 -3.48 -3.13 -10.83
N ALA A 35 -3.97 -2.79 -12.04
CA ALA A 35 -3.57 -3.47 -13.26
C ALA A 35 -2.18 -3.03 -13.72
N HIS A 36 -1.82 -1.77 -13.50
CA HIS A 36 -0.55 -1.21 -13.95
C HIS A 36 -0.13 -0.07 -13.02
N SER A 37 1.16 0.03 -12.77
CA SER A 37 1.74 1.17 -12.05
C SER A 37 3.04 1.60 -12.69
N GLU A 38 3.34 2.91 -12.65
CA GLU A 38 4.58 3.48 -13.18
C GLU A 38 4.91 4.78 -12.45
N LEU A 39 6.19 5.11 -12.37
CA LEU A 39 6.62 6.42 -11.89
C LEU A 39 6.40 7.44 -13.00
N ILE A 40 5.72 8.54 -12.68
CA ILE A 40 5.50 9.66 -13.59
C ILE A 40 6.33 10.88 -13.20
N GLU A 41 6.82 10.94 -11.96
CA GLU A 41 7.73 11.97 -11.47
C GLU A 41 8.75 11.34 -10.55
N GLY A 42 10.01 11.82 -10.63
CA GLY A 42 11.08 11.37 -9.76
C GLY A 42 11.59 9.99 -10.10
N THR A 43 12.43 9.49 -9.23
CA THR A 43 13.06 8.18 -9.37
C THR A 43 12.66 7.29 -8.21
N ASP A 44 12.93 5.98 -8.35
CA ASP A 44 12.63 4.99 -7.33
C ASP A 44 13.27 5.37 -5.98
N ARG A 45 12.52 5.28 -4.90
CA ARG A 45 12.90 5.61 -3.51
C ARG A 45 13.24 7.07 -3.26
N GLN A 46 12.95 7.94 -4.20
CA GLN A 46 13.09 9.38 -4.01
C GLN A 46 11.85 9.92 -3.33
N ILE A 47 12.01 10.63 -2.20
CA ILE A 47 10.90 11.32 -1.53
C ILE A 47 10.34 12.37 -2.51
N GLY A 48 9.01 12.37 -2.66
CA GLY A 48 8.33 13.22 -3.63
C GLY A 48 8.07 12.53 -4.97
N ALA A 49 8.63 11.33 -5.22
CA ALA A 49 8.31 10.56 -6.42
C ALA A 49 6.80 10.30 -6.50
N VAL A 50 6.25 10.37 -7.69
CA VAL A 50 4.82 10.13 -7.93
C VAL A 50 4.66 8.91 -8.81
N ARG A 51 3.83 7.97 -8.36
CA ARG A 51 3.42 6.82 -9.18
C ARG A 51 1.99 7.01 -9.67
N ARG A 52 1.73 6.55 -10.88
CA ARG A 52 0.38 6.48 -11.44
C ARG A 52 -0.10 5.05 -11.43
N LEU A 53 -1.25 4.82 -10.82
CA LEU A 53 -1.91 3.53 -10.78
C LEU A 53 -3.08 3.52 -11.74
N THR A 54 -3.21 2.42 -12.49
CA THR A 54 -4.40 2.14 -13.30
C THR A 54 -5.16 1.03 -12.60
N LEU A 55 -6.40 1.28 -12.21
CA LEU A 55 -7.22 0.29 -11.52
C LEU A 55 -7.66 -0.80 -12.48
N ALA A 56 -7.60 -2.05 -12.02
CA ALA A 56 -7.98 -3.22 -12.82
C ALA A 56 -9.45 -3.18 -13.19
N GLU A 57 -10.29 -2.73 -12.26
CA GLU A 57 -11.72 -2.60 -12.49
C GLU A 57 -12.05 -1.18 -12.92
N GLY A 58 -12.62 -1.04 -14.12
CA GLY A 58 -13.03 0.26 -14.64
C GLY A 58 -11.94 1.09 -15.28
N GLY A 59 -10.66 0.80 -15.06
CA GLY A 59 -9.54 1.48 -15.70
C GLY A 59 -9.28 2.91 -15.26
N ALA A 60 -9.87 3.36 -14.14
CA ALA A 60 -9.60 4.70 -13.60
C ALA A 60 -8.13 4.80 -13.17
N THR A 61 -7.57 5.99 -13.23
CA THR A 61 -6.21 6.26 -12.78
C THR A 61 -6.22 7.13 -11.53
N LEU A 62 -5.18 6.95 -10.70
CA LEU A 62 -4.91 7.83 -9.58
C LEU A 62 -3.40 7.94 -9.36
N ASP A 63 -2.97 9.04 -8.81
CA ASP A 63 -1.56 9.30 -8.56
C ASP A 63 -1.28 9.30 -7.05
N GLU A 64 -0.13 8.76 -6.68
CA GLU A 64 0.30 8.70 -5.27
C GLU A 64 1.73 9.20 -5.14
N ARG A 65 1.97 10.05 -4.14
CA ARG A 65 3.29 10.62 -3.87
C ARG A 65 3.94 9.97 -2.67
N LEU A 66 5.19 9.58 -2.83
CA LEU A 66 5.99 9.01 -1.74
C LEU A 66 6.36 10.12 -0.75
N LEU A 67 5.93 9.97 0.50
CA LEU A 67 6.18 10.92 1.58
C LEU A 67 7.40 10.56 2.41
N ASP A 68 7.63 9.28 2.61
CA ASP A 68 8.70 8.77 3.45
C ASP A 68 9.03 7.33 3.05
N ILE A 69 10.30 6.96 3.21
CA ILE A 69 10.75 5.58 3.05
C ILE A 69 11.94 5.33 3.98
N ASP A 70 11.89 4.23 4.72
CA ASP A 70 12.90 3.86 5.70
C ASP A 70 13.24 2.38 5.53
N ASP A 71 14.43 2.11 5.00
CA ASP A 71 14.90 0.74 4.78
C ASP A 71 15.27 0.02 6.08
N ARG A 72 15.58 0.76 7.13
CA ARG A 72 15.93 0.15 8.43
C ARG A 72 14.70 -0.39 9.13
N ASP A 73 13.65 0.42 9.22
CA ASP A 73 12.39 0.03 9.85
C ASP A 73 11.42 -0.61 8.86
N ARG A 74 11.79 -0.69 7.59
CA ARG A 74 11.01 -1.30 6.50
C ARG A 74 9.60 -0.72 6.44
N GLN A 75 9.55 0.59 6.20
CA GLN A 75 8.29 1.33 6.21
C GLN A 75 8.31 2.38 5.10
N LEU A 76 7.18 2.58 4.45
CA LEU A 76 6.99 3.72 3.56
C LEU A 76 5.60 4.30 3.73
N SER A 77 5.47 5.59 3.45
CA SER A 77 4.21 6.31 3.52
C SER A 77 3.98 7.10 2.24
N TYR A 78 2.73 7.25 1.86
CA TYR A 78 2.34 7.97 0.66
C TYR A 78 0.99 8.64 0.81
N GLU A 79 0.69 9.57 -0.08
CA GLU A 79 -0.57 10.30 -0.13
C GLU A 79 -1.11 10.29 -1.56
N PHE A 80 -2.39 10.60 -1.74
CA PHE A 80 -2.91 10.87 -3.07
C PHE A 80 -2.33 12.20 -3.58
N ALA A 81 -1.89 12.21 -4.83
CA ALA A 81 -1.39 13.39 -5.51
C ALA A 81 -2.45 13.86 -6.51
N GLY A 82 -3.38 14.70 -6.05
CA GLY A 82 -4.51 15.15 -6.84
C GLY A 82 -5.80 14.40 -6.52
N ASP A 83 -6.73 14.41 -7.47
CA ASP A 83 -8.04 13.78 -7.29
C ASP A 83 -7.94 12.27 -7.24
N ASN A 84 -8.88 11.64 -6.53
CA ASN A 84 -8.99 10.19 -6.46
C ASN A 84 -10.45 9.75 -6.63
N PRO A 85 -10.69 8.51 -7.11
CA PRO A 85 -12.05 8.04 -7.38
C PRO A 85 -12.86 7.68 -6.14
N PHE A 86 -12.26 7.76 -4.94
CA PHE A 86 -12.90 7.35 -3.69
C PHE A 86 -13.57 8.51 -2.96
N GLY A 87 -13.22 9.75 -3.29
CA GLY A 87 -13.70 10.91 -2.55
C GLY A 87 -13.06 11.08 -1.17
N ALA A 88 -11.95 10.39 -0.92
CA ALA A 88 -11.21 10.53 0.32
C ALA A 88 -10.35 11.81 0.29
N ARG A 89 -10.28 12.47 1.45
CA ARG A 89 -9.49 13.70 1.63
C ARG A 89 -8.42 13.45 2.69
N ASN A 90 -7.29 14.15 2.56
CA ASN A 90 -6.18 14.05 3.52
C ASN A 90 -5.74 12.61 3.77
N TYR A 91 -5.76 11.81 2.72
CA TYR A 91 -5.40 10.40 2.76
C TYR A 91 -3.90 10.23 2.88
N ARG A 92 -3.48 9.50 3.92
CA ARG A 92 -2.09 9.11 4.09
C ARG A 92 -2.04 7.65 4.47
N ALA A 93 -1.36 6.85 3.65
CA ALA A 93 -1.20 5.43 3.87
C ALA A 93 0.23 5.10 4.27
N THR A 94 0.38 4.05 5.07
CA THR A 94 1.67 3.53 5.49
C THR A 94 1.64 2.01 5.39
N VAL A 95 2.72 1.44 4.87
CA VAL A 95 2.95 0.00 4.91
C VAL A 95 4.25 -0.25 5.66
N ARG A 96 4.22 -1.20 6.60
CA ARG A 96 5.36 -1.56 7.43
C ARG A 96 5.55 -3.06 7.45
N VAL A 97 6.80 -3.49 7.30
CA VAL A 97 7.18 -4.90 7.36
C VAL A 97 8.08 -5.09 8.57
N SER A 98 7.59 -5.81 9.58
CA SER A 98 8.33 -6.07 10.82
C SER A 98 8.82 -7.51 10.87
N PRO A 99 10.04 -7.75 11.34
CA PRO A 99 10.53 -9.11 11.47
C PRO A 99 9.85 -9.83 12.63
N ILE A 100 9.54 -11.11 12.43
CA ILE A 100 9.13 -12.04 13.48
C ILE A 100 10.33 -12.94 13.75
N SER A 101 10.73 -13.01 15.01
CA SER A 101 11.94 -13.76 15.39
C SER A 101 11.67 -15.26 15.54
N GLU A 102 10.51 -15.63 16.06
CA GLU A 102 10.24 -17.03 16.47
C GLU A 102 8.78 -17.42 16.22
N PRO A 103 8.46 -18.28 15.25
CA PRO A 103 9.33 -18.66 14.13
C PRO A 103 9.63 -17.48 13.20
N GLU A 104 10.75 -17.55 12.50
CA GLU A 104 11.12 -16.47 11.56
C GLU A 104 10.04 -16.22 10.53
N GLY A 105 9.76 -14.95 10.32
CA GLY A 105 8.74 -14.53 9.35
C GLY A 105 8.67 -13.02 9.25
N ALA A 106 7.64 -12.54 8.59
CA ALA A 106 7.36 -11.13 8.46
C ALA A 106 5.93 -10.82 8.89
N PHE A 107 5.77 -9.71 9.61
CA PHE A 107 4.48 -9.16 9.97
C PHE A 107 4.26 -7.89 9.16
N VAL A 108 3.27 -7.91 8.28
CA VAL A 108 2.95 -6.77 7.43
C VAL A 108 1.73 -6.05 8.00
N GLU A 109 1.88 -4.75 8.19
CA GLU A 109 0.78 -3.86 8.55
C GLU A 109 0.62 -2.83 7.43
N TRP A 110 -0.62 -2.53 7.07
CA TRP A 110 -0.92 -1.54 6.05
C TRP A 110 -2.15 -0.77 6.48
N TRP A 111 -2.02 0.56 6.58
CA TRP A 111 -3.13 1.38 7.07
C TRP A 111 -3.15 2.73 6.38
N ALA A 112 -4.30 3.40 6.46
CA ALA A 112 -4.46 4.77 6.01
C ALA A 112 -5.35 5.55 6.96
N ASP A 113 -4.97 6.77 7.24
CA ASP A 113 -5.81 7.76 7.89
C ASP A 113 -6.36 8.68 6.80
N PHE A 114 -7.63 9.06 6.88
CA PHE A 114 -8.27 9.86 5.86
C PHE A 114 -9.51 10.58 6.40
N GLU A 115 -10.04 11.49 5.60
CA GLU A 115 -11.32 12.15 5.83
C GLU A 115 -12.24 11.86 4.66
N ALA A 116 -13.53 11.79 4.92
CA ALA A 116 -14.57 11.59 3.93
C ALA A 116 -15.91 12.07 4.47
N ASP A 117 -16.89 12.16 3.61
CA ASP A 117 -18.24 12.44 4.04
C ASP A 117 -18.72 11.35 5.03
N PRO A 118 -19.37 11.72 6.15
CA PRO A 118 -19.74 10.74 7.19
C PRO A 118 -20.51 9.54 6.67
N ALA A 119 -21.34 9.71 5.66
CA ALA A 119 -22.12 8.62 5.07
C ALA A 119 -21.25 7.62 4.28
N GLU A 120 -20.02 8.01 3.91
CA GLU A 120 -19.12 7.19 3.08
C GLU A 120 -18.01 6.52 3.89
N VAL A 121 -17.81 6.93 5.14
CA VAL A 121 -16.65 6.49 5.94
C VAL A 121 -16.57 4.97 6.05
N ASP A 122 -17.65 4.33 6.48
CA ASP A 122 -17.64 2.88 6.72
C ASP A 122 -17.39 2.10 5.42
N THR A 123 -17.98 2.54 4.32
CA THR A 123 -17.76 1.94 3.00
C THR A 123 -16.29 2.06 2.59
N LEU A 124 -15.71 3.25 2.76
CA LEU A 124 -14.29 3.49 2.40
C LEU A 124 -13.34 2.71 3.30
N VAL A 125 -13.62 2.63 4.60
CA VAL A 125 -12.80 1.81 5.51
C VAL A 125 -12.77 0.36 5.01
N GLY A 126 -13.90 -0.21 4.62
CA GLY A 126 -13.96 -1.57 4.08
C GLY A 126 -13.21 -1.71 2.77
N ILE A 127 -13.36 -0.76 1.86
CA ILE A 127 -12.67 -0.77 0.56
C ILE A 127 -11.16 -0.76 0.78
N PHE A 128 -10.64 0.16 1.59
CA PHE A 128 -9.20 0.28 1.80
C PHE A 128 -8.65 -0.88 2.63
N ALA A 129 -9.30 -1.23 3.74
CA ALA A 129 -8.77 -2.26 4.65
C ALA A 129 -8.80 -3.64 4.03
N ASP A 130 -9.92 -4.06 3.43
CA ASP A 130 -10.07 -5.39 2.86
C ASP A 130 -9.78 -5.42 1.36
N GLY A 131 -10.39 -4.51 0.61
CA GLY A 131 -10.29 -4.51 -0.86
C GLY A 131 -8.90 -4.14 -1.36
N VAL A 132 -8.18 -3.28 -0.67
CA VAL A 132 -6.84 -2.83 -1.07
C VAL A 132 -5.76 -3.46 -0.19
N PHE A 133 -5.66 -3.05 1.06
CA PHE A 133 -4.55 -3.48 1.93
C PHE A 133 -4.58 -4.98 2.21
N GLY A 134 -5.73 -5.51 2.57
CA GLY A 134 -5.90 -6.95 2.78
C GLY A 134 -5.62 -7.77 1.54
N SER A 135 -6.07 -7.30 0.39
CA SER A 135 -5.79 -7.91 -0.91
C SER A 135 -4.29 -7.97 -1.19
N GLY A 136 -3.57 -6.86 -0.94
CA GLY A 136 -2.12 -6.80 -1.11
C GLY A 136 -1.38 -7.76 -0.18
N ILE A 137 -1.79 -7.83 1.08
CA ILE A 137 -1.18 -8.73 2.06
C ILE A 137 -1.42 -10.19 1.67
N ARG A 138 -2.63 -10.56 1.24
CA ARG A 138 -2.92 -11.89 0.75
C ARG A 138 -2.08 -12.25 -0.47
N SER A 139 -1.91 -11.30 -1.39
CA SER A 139 -1.06 -11.47 -2.57
C SER A 139 0.40 -11.70 -2.21
N LEU A 140 0.93 -10.95 -1.25
CA LEU A 140 2.29 -11.17 -0.73
C LEU A 140 2.43 -12.56 -0.13
N ARG A 141 1.43 -13.01 0.62
CA ARG A 141 1.43 -14.36 1.20
C ARG A 141 1.52 -15.42 0.10
N GLU A 142 0.77 -15.27 -0.97
CA GLU A 142 0.81 -16.18 -2.11
C GLU A 142 2.16 -16.14 -2.83
N THR A 143 2.72 -14.95 -3.02
CA THR A 143 4.02 -14.75 -3.67
C THR A 143 5.13 -15.54 -2.98
N PHE A 144 5.11 -15.56 -1.64
CA PHE A 144 6.12 -16.22 -0.82
C PHE A 144 5.70 -17.60 -0.30
N ALA A 145 4.56 -18.12 -0.73
CA ALA A 145 4.12 -19.45 -0.35
C ALA A 145 4.95 -20.50 -1.13
N GLY A 146 5.71 -21.22 -0.38
CA GLY A 146 6.47 -22.36 -0.78
C GLY A 146 7.13 -22.61 -1.96
#